data_e0d789c6df2a9adea7ded3f062dd9f1a
#
_entry.id   e0d789c6df2a9adea7ded3f062dd9f1a
#
_cell.length_a   1.000
_cell.length_b   1.000
_cell.length_c   1.000
_cell.angle_alpha   90.00
_cell.angle_beta   90.00
_cell.angle_gamma   90.00
#
_symmetry.space_group_name_H-M   'P 1'
#
loop_
_entity.id
_entity.type
_entity.pdbx_description
1 polymer ?
#
loop_
_entity_poly.entity_id
_entity_poly.type
_entity_poly.pdbx_seq_one_letter_code
_entity_poly.pdbx_strand_id
1 'polypeptide(L)'
;MCSAPGGKSFAAAALMHGEGRIMSYDLYESKLSLIREGAERLGIEIITAAARDSSQPDPDCIGAADCVICDVPCSGFGVLAKKPDMRARVGERIADSELPQLQSRILAAASLYPRVGGRLLYSTCTLNRHENEEQVEAFLAQNSGYSCEQMHTVFPDPDLPAYLRTDGFFYAVLIRNT
;
A
#
# COMPACT_ATOMS: atom_id res chain seq x y z
N MET A 1 -3.96 -4.54 0.39
CA MET A 1 -3.05 -5.52 -0.26
C MET A 1 -1.66 -5.31 0.29
N CYS A 2 -0.85 -6.37 0.43
CA CYS A 2 0.42 -6.38 1.17
C CYS A 2 0.26 -5.88 2.61
N SER A 3 -0.73 -6.44 3.31
CA SER A 3 -1.33 -5.82 4.50
C SER A 3 -0.51 -6.00 5.78
N ALA A 4 0.38 -7.00 5.86
CA ALA A 4 1.11 -7.29 7.10
C ALA A 4 2.11 -6.17 7.47
N PRO A 5 2.21 -5.83 8.76
CA PRO A 5 1.65 -6.48 9.95
C PRO A 5 0.22 -6.08 10.32
N GLY A 6 -0.50 -5.27 9.52
CA GLY A 6 -1.91 -4.94 9.76
C GLY A 6 -2.21 -3.50 10.13
N GLY A 7 -1.20 -2.65 10.33
CA GLY A 7 -1.40 -1.28 10.84
C GLY A 7 -2.39 -0.45 10.03
N LYS A 8 -2.33 -0.51 8.69
CA LYS A 8 -3.29 0.21 7.81
C LYS A 8 -4.69 -0.40 7.87
N SER A 9 -4.80 -1.73 8.01
CA SER A 9 -6.09 -2.40 8.18
C SER A 9 -6.76 -2.03 9.52
N PHE A 10 -5.99 -1.94 10.59
CA PHE A 10 -6.51 -1.52 11.90
C PHE A 10 -6.96 -0.06 11.91
N ALA A 11 -6.15 0.83 11.28
CA ALA A 11 -6.52 2.23 11.13
C ALA A 11 -7.81 2.40 10.30
N ALA A 12 -7.94 1.64 9.19
CA ALA A 12 -9.14 1.64 8.37
C ALA A 12 -10.36 1.16 9.18
N ALA A 13 -10.23 0.06 9.93
CA ALA A 13 -11.32 -0.45 10.76
C ALA A 13 -11.79 0.55 11.82
N ALA A 14 -10.84 1.26 12.44
CA ALA A 14 -11.16 2.32 13.41
C ALA A 14 -11.92 3.49 12.75
N LEU A 15 -11.49 3.92 11.55
CA LEU A 15 -12.17 4.98 10.80
C LEU A 15 -13.56 4.54 10.27
N MET A 16 -13.75 3.26 10.04
CA MET A 16 -15.04 2.66 9.68
C MET A 16 -15.95 2.41 10.90
N HIS A 17 -15.49 2.77 12.11
CA HIS A 17 -16.23 2.55 13.37
C HIS A 17 -16.69 1.10 13.58
N GLY A 18 -15.92 0.14 13.04
CA GLY A 18 -16.25 -1.29 13.12
C GLY A 18 -17.38 -1.74 12.17
N GLU A 19 -17.80 -0.88 11.25
CA GLU A 19 -18.85 -1.21 10.27
C GLU A 19 -18.23 -1.64 8.92
N GLY A 20 -18.93 -2.53 8.21
CA GLY A 20 -18.51 -3.00 6.90
C GLY A 20 -17.60 -4.23 6.94
N ARG A 21 -16.67 -4.34 6.00
CA ARG A 21 -15.76 -5.48 5.85
C ARG A 21 -14.42 -5.04 5.28
N ILE A 22 -13.34 -5.59 5.82
CA ILE A 22 -11.98 -5.38 5.33
C ILE A 22 -11.36 -6.73 4.96
N MET A 23 -10.96 -6.88 3.68
CA MET A 23 -10.17 -8.01 3.21
C MET A 23 -8.69 -7.63 3.25
N SER A 24 -7.90 -8.30 4.11
CA SER A 24 -6.48 -8.03 4.29
C SER A 24 -5.65 -9.15 3.68
N TYR A 25 -4.97 -8.85 2.56
CA TYR A 25 -4.16 -9.82 1.82
C TYR A 25 -2.68 -9.59 2.06
N ASP A 26 -1.94 -10.67 2.29
CA ASP A 26 -0.47 -10.69 2.25
C ASP A 26 0.01 -12.00 1.59
N LEU A 27 1.23 -11.99 1.03
CA LEU A 27 1.77 -13.15 0.31
C LEU A 27 2.03 -14.34 1.23
N TYR A 28 2.49 -14.07 2.46
CA TYR A 28 2.97 -15.11 3.38
C TYR A 28 1.95 -15.39 4.49
N GLU A 29 1.46 -16.65 4.55
CA GLU A 29 0.55 -17.09 5.64
C GLU A 29 1.13 -16.83 7.03
N SER A 30 2.45 -16.98 7.20
CA SER A 30 3.14 -16.74 8.47
C SER A 30 3.03 -15.28 8.98
N LYS A 31 2.73 -14.32 8.09
CA LYS A 31 2.52 -12.92 8.47
C LYS A 31 1.07 -12.61 8.83
N LEU A 32 0.12 -13.47 8.44
CA LEU A 32 -1.29 -13.24 8.72
C LEU A 32 -1.64 -13.39 10.19
N SER A 33 -0.84 -14.18 10.96
CA SER A 33 -0.98 -14.25 12.42
C SER A 33 -0.88 -12.87 13.06
N LEU A 34 0.03 -12.02 12.59
CA LEU A 34 0.19 -10.64 13.10
C LEU A 34 -1.07 -9.80 12.91
N ILE A 35 -1.76 -9.99 11.77
CA ILE A 35 -3.02 -9.29 11.48
C ILE A 35 -4.13 -9.83 12.37
N ARG A 36 -4.27 -11.16 12.46
CA ARG A 36 -5.32 -11.81 13.26
C ARG A 36 -5.17 -11.50 14.76
N GLU A 37 -3.98 -11.69 15.32
CA GLU A 37 -3.66 -11.38 16.72
C GLU A 37 -3.83 -9.88 17.02
N GLY A 38 -3.42 -9.00 16.08
CA GLY A 38 -3.61 -7.57 16.21
C GLY A 38 -5.08 -7.17 16.20
N ALA A 39 -5.89 -7.76 15.31
CA ALA A 39 -7.34 -7.53 15.26
C ALA A 39 -8.04 -8.01 16.54
N GLU A 40 -7.72 -9.23 17.01
CA GLU A 40 -8.25 -9.79 18.25
C GLU A 40 -7.92 -8.89 19.46
N ARG A 41 -6.65 -8.50 19.61
CA ARG A 41 -6.19 -7.62 20.69
C ARG A 41 -6.88 -6.26 20.70
N LEU A 42 -7.29 -5.75 19.52
CA LEU A 42 -7.98 -4.46 19.36
C LEU A 42 -9.51 -4.60 19.35
N GLY A 43 -10.05 -5.82 19.45
CA GLY A 43 -11.49 -6.06 19.37
C GLY A 43 -12.09 -5.76 18.00
N ILE A 44 -11.31 -5.92 16.91
CA ILE A 44 -11.75 -5.64 15.54
C ILE A 44 -12.23 -6.92 14.88
N GLU A 45 -13.53 -7.00 14.56
CA GLU A 45 -14.17 -8.18 14.00
C GLU A 45 -14.35 -8.12 12.47
N ILE A 46 -14.25 -6.91 11.87
CA ILE A 46 -14.54 -6.69 10.44
C ILE A 46 -13.38 -7.05 9.50
N ILE A 47 -12.23 -7.50 10.02
CA ILE A 47 -11.05 -7.85 9.23
C ILE A 47 -11.02 -9.35 8.96
N THR A 48 -10.94 -9.72 7.68
CA THR A 48 -10.63 -11.09 7.23
C THR A 48 -9.24 -11.09 6.59
N ALA A 49 -8.31 -11.89 7.13
CA ALA A 49 -6.96 -12.01 6.61
C ALA A 49 -6.77 -13.31 5.82
N ALA A 50 -6.24 -13.21 4.59
CA ALA A 50 -5.98 -14.36 3.73
C ALA A 50 -4.63 -14.23 2.98
N ALA A 51 -3.95 -15.38 2.79
CA ALA A 51 -2.73 -15.44 1.99
C ALA A 51 -3.08 -15.34 0.50
N ARG A 52 -2.54 -14.33 -0.17
CA ARG A 52 -2.69 -14.12 -1.61
C ARG A 52 -1.48 -13.41 -2.21
N ASP A 53 -1.13 -13.82 -3.41
CA ASP A 53 -0.22 -13.06 -4.25
C ASP A 53 -0.97 -11.83 -4.79
N SER A 54 -0.61 -10.66 -4.30
CA SER A 54 -1.25 -9.39 -4.68
C SER A 54 -1.00 -8.99 -6.14
N SER A 55 -0.07 -9.66 -6.84
CA SER A 55 0.14 -9.47 -8.28
C SER A 55 -0.86 -10.25 -9.15
N GLN A 56 -1.66 -11.12 -8.52
CA GLN A 56 -2.70 -11.91 -9.19
C GLN A 56 -4.08 -11.42 -8.73
N PRO A 57 -4.99 -11.11 -9.68
CA PRO A 57 -6.32 -10.64 -9.28
C PRO A 57 -7.14 -11.77 -8.64
N ASP A 58 -7.97 -11.38 -7.67
CA ASP A 58 -9.00 -12.22 -7.07
C ASP A 58 -10.32 -12.00 -7.82
N PRO A 59 -10.81 -12.98 -8.60
CA PRO A 59 -12.04 -12.81 -9.39
C PRO A 59 -13.26 -12.46 -8.54
N ASP A 60 -13.31 -12.96 -7.29
CA ASP A 60 -14.46 -12.75 -6.39
C ASP A 60 -14.52 -11.31 -5.83
N CYS A 61 -13.43 -10.55 -5.97
CA CYS A 61 -13.32 -9.18 -5.47
C CYS A 61 -13.38 -8.11 -6.56
N ILE A 62 -13.45 -8.49 -7.85
CA ILE A 62 -13.48 -7.55 -8.98
C ILE A 62 -14.70 -6.63 -8.89
N GLY A 63 -14.48 -5.31 -8.90
CA GLY A 63 -15.53 -4.30 -8.86
C GLY A 63 -16.33 -4.26 -7.56
N ALA A 64 -15.88 -4.91 -6.48
CA ALA A 64 -16.63 -5.08 -5.24
C ALA A 64 -16.22 -4.12 -4.11
N ALA A 65 -15.06 -3.45 -4.22
CA ALA A 65 -14.52 -2.63 -3.15
C ALA A 65 -14.90 -1.15 -3.29
N ASP A 66 -15.30 -0.51 -2.21
CA ASP A 66 -15.43 0.96 -2.13
C ASP A 66 -14.05 1.64 -2.12
N CYS A 67 -13.08 1.02 -1.44
CA CYS A 67 -11.72 1.50 -1.34
C CYS A 67 -10.74 0.33 -1.32
N VAL A 68 -9.63 0.48 -2.04
CA VAL A 68 -8.51 -0.47 -2.04
C VAL A 68 -7.26 0.24 -1.55
N ILE A 69 -6.59 -0.33 -0.54
CA ILE A 69 -5.29 0.13 -0.07
C ILE A 69 -4.22 -0.82 -0.61
N CYS A 70 -3.35 -0.29 -1.47
CA CYS A 70 -2.26 -0.99 -2.12
C CYS A 70 -0.93 -0.45 -1.59
N ASP A 71 -0.46 -1.02 -0.45
CA ASP A 71 0.79 -0.64 0.22
C ASP A 71 1.91 -1.57 -0.24
N VAL A 72 2.48 -1.26 -1.40
CA VAL A 72 3.36 -2.18 -2.12
C VAL A 72 4.72 -2.37 -1.44
N PRO A 73 5.36 -3.55 -1.61
CA PRO A 73 6.75 -3.73 -1.22
C PRO A 73 7.62 -2.75 -2.00
N CYS A 74 8.55 -2.09 -1.31
CA CYS A 74 9.38 -1.03 -1.88
C CYS A 74 10.80 -1.07 -1.31
N SER A 75 11.71 -0.25 -1.87
CA SER A 75 13.10 -0.13 -1.40
C SER A 75 13.21 0.39 0.04
N GLY A 76 12.21 1.13 0.54
CA GLY A 76 12.15 1.58 1.92
C GLY A 76 13.08 2.75 2.24
N PHE A 77 13.49 3.55 1.26
CA PHE A 77 14.41 4.67 1.49
C PHE A 77 13.84 5.79 2.38
N GLY A 78 12.51 5.84 2.54
CA GLY A 78 11.87 6.79 3.44
C GLY A 78 12.05 6.46 4.92
N VAL A 79 12.38 5.19 5.27
CA VAL A 79 12.50 4.72 6.67
C VAL A 79 13.94 4.47 7.11
N LEU A 80 14.94 4.95 6.37
CA LEU A 80 16.36 4.74 6.64
C LEU A 80 16.80 5.23 8.04
N ALA A 81 16.11 6.24 8.59
CA ALA A 81 16.41 6.74 9.94
C ALA A 81 16.08 5.70 11.01
N LYS A 82 15.05 4.88 10.82
CA LYS A 82 14.59 3.83 11.74
C LYS A 82 15.21 2.46 11.46
N LYS A 83 15.78 2.26 10.28
CA LYS A 83 16.37 0.99 9.81
C LYS A 83 17.79 1.22 9.30
N PRO A 84 18.75 1.48 10.20
CA PRO A 84 20.13 1.83 9.81
C PRO A 84 20.86 0.70 9.05
N ASP A 85 20.48 -0.55 9.26
CA ASP A 85 20.98 -1.73 8.50
C ASP A 85 20.69 -1.63 6.99
N MET A 86 19.61 -0.96 6.62
CA MET A 86 19.26 -0.76 5.22
C MET A 86 20.24 0.17 4.48
N ARG A 87 20.95 1.04 5.20
CA ARG A 87 21.95 1.95 4.61
C ARG A 87 23.08 1.20 3.92
N ALA A 88 23.49 0.05 4.47
CA ALA A 88 24.53 -0.79 3.87
C ALA A 88 24.09 -1.44 2.54
N ARG A 89 22.80 -1.54 2.28
CA ARG A 89 22.22 -2.18 1.09
C ARG A 89 21.59 -1.21 0.10
N VAL A 90 21.79 0.10 0.28
CA VAL A 90 21.18 1.12 -0.61
C VAL A 90 21.54 0.90 -2.06
N GLY A 91 22.81 0.61 -2.37
CA GLY A 91 23.27 0.36 -3.74
C GLY A 91 22.59 -0.85 -4.39
N GLU A 92 22.45 -1.95 -3.65
CA GLU A 92 21.78 -3.16 -4.14
C GLU A 92 20.28 -2.89 -4.42
N ARG A 93 19.62 -2.15 -3.55
CA ARG A 93 18.19 -1.81 -3.67
C ARG A 93 17.90 -0.79 -4.77
N ILE A 94 18.82 0.13 -5.05
CA ILE A 94 18.71 1.03 -6.21
C ILE A 94 18.83 0.26 -7.52
N ALA A 95 19.70 -0.76 -7.54
CA ALA A 95 19.91 -1.61 -8.71
C ALA A 95 18.81 -2.67 -8.90
N ASP A 96 17.92 -2.86 -7.90
CA ASP A 96 16.84 -3.84 -7.95
C ASP A 96 15.74 -3.38 -8.93
N SER A 97 15.87 -3.83 -10.18
CA SER A 97 14.88 -3.55 -11.23
C SER A 97 13.61 -4.39 -11.11
N GLU A 98 13.54 -5.38 -10.22
CA GLU A 98 12.37 -6.25 -10.06
C GLU A 98 11.26 -5.59 -9.23
N LEU A 99 11.63 -4.71 -8.27
CA LEU A 99 10.65 -4.02 -7.43
C LEU A 99 9.67 -3.16 -8.23
N PRO A 100 10.08 -2.25 -9.11
CA PRO A 100 9.14 -1.47 -9.92
C PRO A 100 8.23 -2.33 -10.80
N GLN A 101 8.75 -3.43 -11.34
CA GLN A 101 7.96 -4.37 -12.14
C GLN A 101 6.93 -5.10 -11.28
N LEU A 102 7.30 -5.53 -10.07
CA LEU A 102 6.36 -6.14 -9.12
C LEU A 102 5.28 -5.15 -8.71
N GLN A 103 5.65 -3.90 -8.40
CA GLN A 103 4.74 -2.83 -8.03
C GLN A 103 3.72 -2.54 -9.14
N SER A 104 4.17 -2.48 -10.39
CA SER A 104 3.31 -2.32 -11.56
C SER A 104 2.27 -3.45 -11.66
N ARG A 105 2.69 -4.72 -11.49
CA ARG A 105 1.77 -5.86 -11.52
C ARG A 105 0.75 -5.83 -10.37
N ILE A 106 1.21 -5.47 -9.16
CA ILE A 106 0.33 -5.35 -8.00
C ILE A 106 -0.69 -4.21 -8.21
N LEU A 107 -0.24 -3.05 -8.70
CA LEU A 107 -1.13 -1.91 -8.98
C LEU A 107 -2.17 -2.26 -10.06
N ALA A 108 -1.76 -2.96 -11.13
CA ALA A 108 -2.66 -3.44 -12.18
C ALA A 108 -3.70 -4.43 -11.63
N ALA A 109 -3.31 -5.39 -10.79
CA ALA A 109 -4.26 -6.31 -10.16
C ALA A 109 -5.20 -5.57 -9.18
N ALA A 110 -4.66 -4.66 -8.35
CA ALA A 110 -5.41 -3.88 -7.39
C ALA A 110 -6.47 -2.99 -8.06
N SER A 111 -6.18 -2.49 -9.26
CA SER A 111 -7.10 -1.61 -10.01
C SER A 111 -8.39 -2.31 -10.47
N LEU A 112 -8.45 -3.62 -10.44
CA LEU A 112 -9.66 -4.35 -10.80
C LEU A 112 -10.71 -4.37 -9.68
N TYR A 113 -10.30 -4.15 -8.44
CA TYR A 113 -11.17 -4.32 -7.27
C TYR A 113 -12.10 -3.14 -6.95
N PRO A 114 -11.71 -1.86 -7.11
CA PRO A 114 -12.63 -0.77 -6.84
C PRO A 114 -13.86 -0.85 -7.76
N ARG A 115 -15.06 -0.61 -7.20
CA ARG A 115 -16.24 -0.34 -8.02
C ARG A 115 -16.08 0.99 -8.77
N VAL A 116 -16.91 1.24 -9.77
CA VAL A 116 -16.98 2.56 -10.42
C VAL A 116 -17.31 3.63 -9.36
N GLY A 117 -16.54 4.70 -9.33
CA GLY A 117 -16.55 5.73 -8.29
C GLY A 117 -15.78 5.35 -7.01
N GLY A 118 -15.25 4.13 -6.93
CA GLY A 118 -14.40 3.68 -5.82
C GLY A 118 -12.98 4.22 -5.91
N ARG A 119 -12.24 4.14 -4.80
CA ARG A 119 -10.87 4.68 -4.66
C ARG A 119 -9.84 3.58 -4.58
N LEU A 120 -8.68 3.82 -5.19
CA LEU A 120 -7.48 3.02 -5.08
C LEU A 120 -6.36 3.89 -4.51
N LEU A 121 -5.91 3.58 -3.30
CA LEU A 121 -4.76 4.20 -2.68
C LEU A 121 -3.52 3.36 -3.00
N TYR A 122 -2.59 3.91 -3.75
CA TYR A 122 -1.24 3.37 -3.93
C TYR A 122 -0.29 4.04 -2.95
N SER A 123 0.54 3.26 -2.23
CA SER A 123 1.47 3.83 -1.24
C SER A 123 2.77 3.05 -1.12
N THR A 124 3.84 3.76 -0.76
CA THR A 124 5.17 3.22 -0.48
C THR A 124 5.82 3.93 0.70
N CYS A 125 6.78 3.28 1.35
CA CYS A 125 7.67 3.91 2.33
C CYS A 125 9.04 4.26 1.72
N THR A 126 9.08 4.64 0.45
CA THR A 126 10.30 5.10 -0.25
C THR A 126 10.14 6.51 -0.81
N LEU A 127 11.27 7.16 -1.09
CA LEU A 127 11.33 8.45 -1.77
C LEU A 127 11.82 8.32 -3.23
N ASN A 128 11.93 7.08 -3.73
CA ASN A 128 12.38 6.79 -5.08
C ASN A 128 11.25 7.04 -6.09
N ARG A 129 11.41 8.00 -7.00
CA ARG A 129 10.43 8.34 -8.02
C ARG A 129 10.05 7.19 -8.94
N HIS A 130 11.00 6.28 -9.24
CA HIS A 130 10.73 5.10 -10.07
C HIS A 130 9.71 4.13 -9.42
N GLU A 131 9.60 4.17 -8.08
CA GLU A 131 8.66 3.36 -7.32
C GLU A 131 7.38 4.13 -6.94
N ASN A 132 7.34 5.44 -7.19
CA ASN A 132 6.32 6.38 -6.76
C ASN A 132 5.59 7.01 -7.96
N GLU A 133 5.92 8.26 -8.27
CA GLU A 133 5.25 9.06 -9.30
C GLU A 133 5.23 8.36 -10.65
N GLU A 134 6.37 7.78 -11.06
CA GLU A 134 6.50 7.14 -12.37
C GLU A 134 5.64 5.87 -12.49
N GLN A 135 5.40 5.12 -11.38
CA GLN A 135 4.47 4.00 -11.37
C GLN A 135 3.02 4.48 -11.60
N VAL A 136 2.62 5.54 -10.93
CA VAL A 136 1.28 6.11 -11.04
C VAL A 136 1.05 6.71 -12.43
N GLU A 137 2.02 7.47 -12.94
CA GLU A 137 1.95 8.09 -14.27
C GLU A 137 1.87 7.03 -15.37
N ALA A 138 2.71 5.98 -15.30
CA ALA A 138 2.67 4.86 -16.24
C ALA A 138 1.34 4.08 -16.19
N PHE A 139 0.79 3.87 -14.99
CA PHE A 139 -0.51 3.24 -14.81
C PHE A 139 -1.63 4.07 -15.45
N LEU A 140 -1.69 5.37 -15.18
CA LEU A 140 -2.72 6.27 -15.71
C LEU A 140 -2.65 6.39 -17.24
N ALA A 141 -1.44 6.39 -17.81
CA ALA A 141 -1.26 6.42 -19.26
C ALA A 141 -1.86 5.18 -19.97
N GLN A 142 -1.94 4.05 -19.28
CA GLN A 142 -2.47 2.78 -19.81
C GLN A 142 -3.93 2.51 -19.40
N ASN A 143 -4.46 3.26 -18.43
CA ASN A 143 -5.78 3.01 -17.83
C ASN A 143 -6.63 4.28 -17.82
N SER A 144 -7.20 4.63 -18.97
CA SER A 144 -8.05 5.82 -19.16
C SER A 144 -9.33 5.83 -18.29
N GLY A 145 -9.70 4.67 -17.74
CA GLY A 145 -10.79 4.53 -16.77
C GLY A 145 -10.45 5.03 -15.37
N TYR A 146 -9.22 5.51 -15.14
CA TYR A 146 -8.77 6.05 -13.86
C TYR A 146 -8.35 7.51 -13.97
N SER A 147 -8.53 8.26 -12.89
CA SER A 147 -7.97 9.60 -12.71
C SER A 147 -7.27 9.69 -11.34
N CYS A 148 -6.28 10.58 -11.25
CA CYS A 148 -5.59 10.86 -9.99
C CYS A 148 -6.30 12.01 -9.25
N GLU A 149 -6.82 11.76 -8.06
CA GLU A 149 -7.40 12.77 -7.17
C GLU A 149 -6.31 13.49 -6.37
N GLN A 150 -5.32 12.74 -5.87
CA GLN A 150 -4.21 13.26 -5.08
C GLN A 150 -2.96 12.44 -5.35
N MET A 151 -1.81 13.11 -5.37
CA MET A 151 -0.49 12.48 -5.40
C MET A 151 0.45 13.31 -4.52
N HIS A 152 1.11 12.68 -3.57
CA HIS A 152 1.89 13.41 -2.58
C HIS A 152 3.08 12.60 -2.07
N THR A 153 4.25 13.26 -2.03
CA THR A 153 5.46 12.75 -1.38
C THR A 153 5.67 13.49 -0.07
N VAL A 154 5.68 12.76 1.03
CA VAL A 154 5.97 13.27 2.37
C VAL A 154 7.46 13.14 2.62
N PHE A 155 8.15 14.26 2.83
CA PHE A 155 9.54 14.27 3.21
C PHE A 155 9.68 14.42 4.74
N PRO A 156 10.65 13.74 5.36
CA PRO A 156 11.01 14.01 6.75
C PRO A 156 11.42 15.48 6.90
N ASP A 157 10.80 16.18 7.86
CA ASP A 157 11.20 17.55 8.17
C ASP A 157 12.38 17.53 9.16
N PRO A 158 13.59 17.96 8.75
CA PRO A 158 14.78 17.94 9.61
C PRO A 158 14.72 18.98 10.72
N ASP A 159 13.91 20.03 10.58
CA ASP A 159 13.80 21.11 11.55
C ASP A 159 12.88 20.77 12.73
N LEU A 160 12.06 19.73 12.58
CA LEU A 160 11.24 19.23 13.68
C LEU A 160 12.06 18.44 14.71
N PRO A 161 11.70 18.50 16.01
CA PRO A 161 12.23 17.60 17.02
C PRO A 161 12.08 16.12 16.59
N ALA A 162 13.05 15.27 16.95
CA ALA A 162 13.11 13.87 16.48
C ALA A 162 11.81 13.08 16.71
N TYR A 163 11.08 13.36 17.80
CA TYR A 163 9.82 12.70 18.15
C TYR A 163 8.61 13.17 17.32
N LEU A 164 8.75 14.27 16.57
CA LEU A 164 7.73 14.79 15.66
C LEU A 164 8.05 14.52 14.17
N ARG A 165 9.26 14.04 13.87
CA ARG A 165 9.67 13.74 12.49
C ARG A 165 8.90 12.55 11.97
N THR A 166 8.30 12.74 10.79
CA THR A 166 7.71 11.63 10.02
C THR A 166 8.80 10.87 9.26
N ASP A 167 8.48 9.65 8.85
CA ASP A 167 9.24 8.95 7.82
C ASP A 167 8.95 9.54 6.45
N GLY A 168 9.84 9.27 5.47
CA GLY A 168 9.56 9.51 4.08
C GLY A 168 8.48 8.54 3.57
N PHE A 169 7.47 9.06 2.89
CA PHE A 169 6.34 8.28 2.44
C PHE A 169 5.76 8.86 1.16
N PHE A 170 5.21 8.00 0.31
CA PHE A 170 4.48 8.41 -0.88
C PHE A 170 3.08 7.81 -0.90
N TYR A 171 2.12 8.56 -1.39
CA TYR A 171 0.80 8.03 -1.71
C TYR A 171 0.17 8.73 -2.92
N ALA A 172 -0.66 7.99 -3.62
CA ALA A 172 -1.57 8.50 -4.64
C ALA A 172 -2.96 7.92 -4.44
N VAL A 173 -3.97 8.78 -4.55
CA VAL A 173 -5.39 8.39 -4.53
C VAL A 173 -5.92 8.44 -5.95
N LEU A 174 -6.31 7.29 -6.46
CA LEU A 174 -6.87 7.11 -7.79
C LEU A 174 -8.37 6.83 -7.69
N ILE A 175 -9.15 7.37 -8.62
CA ILE A 175 -10.59 7.13 -8.72
C ILE A 175 -10.88 6.32 -9.97
N ARG A 176 -11.66 5.24 -9.82
CA ARG A 176 -12.18 4.49 -10.94
C ARG A 176 -13.41 5.20 -11.54
N ASN A 177 -13.30 5.67 -12.78
CA ASN A 177 -14.36 6.43 -13.46
C ASN A 177 -15.26 5.53 -14.32
N THR A 178 -14.72 4.39 -14.81
CA THR A 178 -15.46 3.42 -15.67
C THR A 178 -15.09 1.99 -15.32
#